data_b745897b7b8a950070fa353a6e141dbc
#
_entry.id   b745897b7b8a950070fa353a6e141dbc
#
_cell.length_a   1.000
_cell.length_b   1.000
_cell.length_c   1.000
_cell.angle_alpha   90.00
_cell.angle_beta   90.00
_cell.angle_gamma   90.00
#
_symmetry.space_group_name_H-M   'P 1'
#
loop_
_entity.id
_entity.type
_entity.pdbx_description
1 polymer ?
#
loop_
_entity_poly.entity_id
_entity_poly.type
_entity_poly.pdbx_seq_one_letter_code
_entity_poly.pdbx_strand_id
1 'polypeptide(L)'
;MKTKIIKNLLLSLGLVFVLGSAITQVRGASDAIAPSGQQFLVATIHSSGDVHRGKTGSFVVDMRQTTSSGSGYLPYYPYVNFSVGGTAINGVDYVAIASPAQVGPTGYGVILIKTLPNPRGSGNLQSYSVVLTLTSGLGYALGQPMTAKMLIKP
;
A
#
# COMPACT_ATOMS: atom_id res chain seq x y z
N MET A 1 -16.63 -7.54 -83.72
CA MET A 1 -17.28 -6.20 -83.68
C MET A 1 -16.59 -5.46 -82.52
N LYS A 2 -15.67 -4.58 -82.86
CA LYS A 2 -15.81 -3.10 -82.87
C LYS A 2 -16.42 -2.61 -81.57
N THR A 3 -15.88 -1.82 -80.76
CA THR A 3 -15.19 -0.52 -80.82
C THR A 3 -15.23 -0.03 -79.34
N LYS A 4 -14.52 0.78 -78.76
CA LYS A 4 -13.66 1.94 -78.94
C LYS A 4 -13.08 2.37 -77.58
N ILE A 5 -11.86 2.61 -77.62
CA ILE A 5 -11.01 3.56 -76.93
C ILE A 5 -11.74 4.86 -76.56
N ILE A 6 -11.58 5.31 -75.33
CA ILE A 6 -11.44 6.75 -75.05
C ILE A 6 -10.44 6.91 -73.93
N LYS A 7 -9.32 7.50 -74.30
CA LYS A 7 -8.33 8.17 -73.46
C LYS A 7 -8.97 9.45 -72.90
N ASN A 8 -8.83 9.67 -71.65
CA ASN A 8 -8.81 11.04 -71.12
C ASN A 8 -7.73 11.13 -70.06
N LEU A 9 -6.64 11.62 -70.51
CA LEU A 9 -5.52 12.18 -69.81
C LEU A 9 -6.02 13.56 -69.27
N LEU A 10 -6.21 13.68 -68.02
CA LEU A 10 -6.34 14.97 -67.35
C LEU A 10 -5.29 15.10 -66.29
N LEU A 11 -4.23 15.77 -66.75
CA LEU A 11 -3.16 16.31 -65.96
C LEU A 11 -3.74 17.42 -65.09
N SER A 12 -3.99 17.18 -63.83
CA SER A 12 -4.30 18.25 -62.87
C SER A 12 -3.09 18.38 -61.93
N LEU A 13 -2.37 19.43 -62.23
CA LEU A 13 -1.29 19.99 -61.43
C LEU A 13 -1.91 20.47 -60.09
N GLY A 14 -1.96 19.61 -59.13
CA GLY A 14 -2.42 19.93 -57.75
C GLY A 14 -1.26 20.51 -56.97
N LEU A 15 -1.33 21.80 -56.79
CA LEU A 15 -0.48 22.60 -55.91
C LEU A 15 -0.44 22.00 -54.52
N VAL A 16 0.69 21.40 -54.14
CA VAL A 16 0.95 20.95 -52.77
C VAL A 16 1.17 22.19 -51.90
N PHE A 17 0.11 22.67 -51.30
CA PHE A 17 0.24 23.56 -50.14
C PHE A 17 0.78 22.76 -48.99
N VAL A 18 2.08 22.82 -48.79
CA VAL A 18 2.69 22.46 -47.50
C VAL A 18 2.30 23.59 -46.52
N LEU A 19 1.08 23.49 -45.98
CA LEU A 19 0.75 24.16 -44.74
C LEU A 19 1.62 23.50 -43.65
N GLY A 20 2.75 24.15 -43.37
CA GLY A 20 3.52 23.90 -42.18
C GLY A 20 2.60 24.13 -40.99
N SER A 21 1.88 23.09 -40.60
CA SER A 21 1.26 23.05 -39.29
C SER A 21 2.41 23.08 -38.32
N ALA A 22 2.72 24.28 -37.83
CA ALA A 22 3.43 24.42 -36.59
C ALA A 22 2.61 23.62 -35.59
N ILE A 23 3.04 22.38 -35.33
CA ILE A 23 2.61 21.64 -34.16
C ILE A 23 3.19 22.46 -33.02
N THR A 24 2.42 23.44 -32.58
CA THR A 24 2.55 23.97 -31.25
C THR A 24 2.33 22.75 -30.39
N GLN A 25 3.42 22.11 -29.98
CA GLN A 25 3.37 21.23 -28.83
C GLN A 25 2.86 22.11 -27.70
N VAL A 26 1.56 22.05 -27.50
CA VAL A 26 1.00 22.31 -26.20
C VAL A 26 1.70 21.26 -25.34
N ARG A 27 2.86 21.63 -24.80
CA ARG A 27 3.35 21.01 -23.58
C ARG A 27 2.18 21.20 -22.64
N GLY A 28 1.34 20.15 -22.62
CA GLY A 28 0.35 20.01 -21.60
C GLY A 28 1.09 20.26 -20.32
N ALA A 29 0.69 21.28 -19.62
CA ALA A 29 1.14 21.56 -18.28
C ALA A 29 0.78 20.37 -17.41
N SER A 30 1.60 19.33 -17.53
CA SER A 30 1.78 18.30 -16.52
C SER A 30 2.62 18.81 -15.36
N ASP A 31 2.91 20.09 -15.35
CA ASP A 31 3.18 20.83 -14.14
C ASP A 31 1.82 21.12 -13.46
N ALA A 32 1.00 20.08 -13.27
CA ALA A 32 0.21 20.03 -12.06
C ALA A 32 1.27 20.11 -10.95
N ILE A 33 1.56 21.33 -10.51
CA ILE A 33 2.21 21.62 -9.27
C ILE A 33 1.46 20.79 -8.27
N ALA A 34 2.00 19.61 -7.92
CA ALA A 34 1.54 18.86 -6.76
C ALA A 34 1.51 19.92 -5.66
N PRO A 35 0.36 20.16 -5.03
CA PRO A 35 0.26 21.23 -4.06
C PRO A 35 1.41 21.04 -3.09
N SER A 36 2.35 21.98 -3.13
CA SER A 36 3.56 21.97 -2.33
C SER A 36 3.11 21.91 -0.88
N GLY A 37 3.19 20.72 -0.26
CA GLY A 37 2.82 20.53 1.12
C GLY A 37 1.87 19.37 1.42
N GLN A 38 1.38 18.57 0.45
CA GLN A 38 0.71 17.33 0.81
C GLN A 38 1.75 16.34 1.35
N GLN A 39 1.80 16.29 2.68
CA GLN A 39 2.56 15.26 3.39
C GLN A 39 1.81 13.95 3.24
N PHE A 40 2.39 13.01 2.49
CA PHE A 40 1.85 11.66 2.42
C PHE A 40 2.41 10.86 3.59
N LEU A 41 1.51 10.29 4.38
CA LEU A 41 1.88 9.30 5.39
C LEU A 41 2.12 7.97 4.70
N VAL A 42 3.21 7.29 5.05
CA VAL A 42 3.54 5.95 4.54
C VAL A 42 3.54 4.99 5.73
N ALA A 43 2.65 3.99 5.68
CA ALA A 43 2.52 2.99 6.73
C ALA A 43 3.34 1.74 6.41
N THR A 44 4.16 1.30 7.34
CA THR A 44 4.90 0.03 7.32
C THR A 44 4.61 -0.76 8.60
N ILE A 45 4.91 -2.05 8.62
CA ILE A 45 4.70 -2.91 9.80
C ILE A 45 5.89 -3.84 10.02
N HIS A 46 6.24 -4.05 11.27
CA HIS A 46 7.22 -5.07 11.66
C HIS A 46 6.79 -5.79 12.95
N SER A 47 7.31 -6.98 13.15
CA SER A 47 7.12 -7.75 14.38
C SER A 47 8.23 -7.40 15.38
N SER A 48 7.91 -7.35 16.67
CA SER A 48 8.92 -7.25 17.73
C SER A 48 9.66 -8.57 18.02
N GLY A 49 9.37 -9.63 17.26
CA GLY A 49 9.94 -10.96 17.39
C GLY A 49 8.90 -12.01 17.74
N ASP A 50 9.38 -13.26 17.91
CA ASP A 50 8.53 -14.39 18.31
C ASP A 50 8.10 -14.27 19.77
N VAL A 51 7.01 -14.94 20.14
CA VAL A 51 6.45 -14.92 21.49
C VAL A 51 6.14 -16.35 21.97
N HIS A 52 6.32 -16.61 23.25
CA HIS A 52 5.89 -17.87 23.88
C HIS A 52 4.42 -17.79 24.30
N ARG A 53 3.75 -18.95 24.36
CA ARG A 53 2.38 -19.06 24.87
C ARG A 53 2.26 -18.46 26.27
N GLY A 54 1.13 -17.81 26.54
CA GLY A 54 0.88 -17.11 27.80
C GLY A 54 1.65 -15.78 27.94
N LYS A 55 2.41 -15.37 26.95
CA LYS A 55 3.12 -14.08 26.91
C LYS A 55 2.47 -13.13 25.89
N THR A 56 2.90 -11.88 25.91
CA THR A 56 2.44 -10.85 24.99
C THR A 56 3.58 -10.49 24.04
N GLY A 57 3.34 -10.65 22.75
CA GLY A 57 4.15 -10.08 21.67
C GLY A 57 3.50 -8.84 21.08
N SER A 58 4.16 -8.19 20.12
CA SER A 58 3.61 -7.03 19.45
C SER A 58 4.03 -6.93 17.99
N PHE A 59 3.18 -6.31 17.21
CA PHE A 59 3.53 -5.71 15.93
C PHE A 59 3.55 -4.20 16.09
N VAL A 60 4.49 -3.57 15.43
CA VAL A 60 4.62 -2.11 15.41
C VAL A 60 4.29 -1.62 14.01
N VAL A 61 3.32 -0.75 13.92
CA VAL A 61 3.02 0.04 12.71
C VAL A 61 3.80 1.33 12.81
N ASP A 62 4.60 1.63 11.81
CA ASP A 62 5.37 2.86 11.68
C ASP A 62 4.76 3.68 10.53
N MET A 63 4.34 4.89 10.84
CA MET A 63 3.70 5.79 9.88
C MET A 63 4.54 7.06 9.76
N ARG A 64 5.42 7.09 8.76
CA ARG A 64 6.32 8.22 8.52
C ARG A 64 5.78 9.17 7.47
N GLN A 65 6.12 10.43 7.64
CA GLN A 65 5.95 11.42 6.60
C GLN A 65 7.05 11.29 5.54
N THR A 66 6.68 11.40 4.27
CA THR A 66 7.64 11.31 3.15
C THR A 66 8.40 12.61 2.89
N THR A 67 8.18 13.66 3.67
CA THR A 67 8.89 14.92 3.51
C THR A 67 10.25 14.90 4.19
N SER A 68 11.25 15.41 3.51
CA SER A 68 12.65 15.54 3.95
C SER A 68 12.87 16.49 5.16
N SER A 69 11.82 17.07 5.69
CA SER A 69 11.87 18.05 6.77
C SER A 69 11.33 17.46 8.07
N GLY A 70 12.10 16.57 8.68
CA GLY A 70 11.97 16.29 10.10
C GLY A 70 10.83 15.34 10.50
N SER A 71 11.14 14.56 11.51
CA SER A 71 10.21 13.80 12.34
C SER A 71 9.25 14.76 13.05
N GLY A 72 8.12 15.08 12.41
CA GLY A 72 7.05 15.86 13.01
C GLY A 72 6.05 14.97 13.72
N TYR A 73 5.49 15.45 14.83
CA TYR A 73 4.31 14.85 15.44
C TYR A 73 3.15 14.86 14.42
N LEU A 74 2.41 13.76 14.34
CA LEU A 74 1.20 13.72 13.55
C LEU A 74 0.15 14.64 14.20
N PRO A 75 -0.52 15.50 13.43
CA PRO A 75 -1.50 16.45 13.97
C PRO A 75 -2.80 15.78 14.42
N TYR A 76 -2.94 14.48 14.16
CA TYR A 76 -4.11 13.67 14.51
C TYR A 76 -3.66 12.22 14.75
N TYR A 77 -4.58 11.40 15.25
CA TYR A 77 -4.36 9.96 15.49
C TYR A 77 -4.92 9.14 14.32
N PRO A 78 -4.12 8.84 13.29
CA PRO A 78 -4.61 8.08 12.16
C PRO A 78 -4.87 6.62 12.54
N TYR A 79 -5.76 5.99 11.77
CA TYR A 79 -6.05 4.57 11.86
C TYR A 79 -5.48 3.85 10.65
N VAL A 80 -4.86 2.69 10.87
CA VAL A 80 -4.30 1.85 9.81
C VAL A 80 -5.05 0.54 9.75
N ASN A 81 -5.60 0.22 8.59
CA ASN A 81 -6.30 -1.03 8.34
C ASN A 81 -5.32 -2.18 8.17
N PHE A 82 -5.68 -3.35 8.67
CA PHE A 82 -4.90 -4.57 8.50
C PHE A 82 -5.81 -5.80 8.41
N SER A 83 -5.28 -6.86 7.79
CA SER A 83 -5.85 -8.20 7.82
C SER A 83 -4.99 -9.11 8.70
N VAL A 84 -5.63 -10.12 9.26
CA VAL A 84 -5.00 -11.11 10.13
C VAL A 84 -5.02 -12.46 9.41
N GLY A 85 -3.84 -13.11 9.33
CA GLY A 85 -3.64 -14.41 8.74
C GLY A 85 -2.63 -15.24 9.53
N GLY A 86 -2.18 -16.33 8.92
CA GLY A 86 -1.24 -17.27 9.51
C GLY A 86 -1.91 -18.56 9.96
N THR A 87 -1.20 -19.40 10.71
CA THR A 87 -1.69 -20.69 11.21
C THR A 87 -2.26 -20.61 12.62
N ALA A 88 -2.01 -19.53 13.35
CA ALA A 88 -2.65 -19.22 14.62
C ALA A 88 -4.08 -18.71 14.37
N ILE A 89 -5.03 -19.14 15.18
CA ILE A 89 -6.44 -18.78 15.06
C ILE A 89 -6.73 -17.60 16.00
N ASN A 90 -7.23 -16.51 15.41
CA ASN A 90 -7.65 -15.31 16.13
C ASN A 90 -8.79 -15.65 17.10
N GLY A 91 -8.64 -15.28 18.35
CA GLY A 91 -9.59 -15.60 19.42
C GLY A 91 -9.43 -16.99 20.05
N VAL A 92 -8.55 -17.85 19.51
CA VAL A 92 -8.26 -19.20 20.03
C VAL A 92 -6.85 -19.30 20.55
N ASP A 93 -5.84 -18.96 19.75
CA ASP A 93 -4.44 -19.05 20.14
C ASP A 93 -3.94 -17.78 20.85
N TYR A 94 -4.65 -16.68 20.66
CA TYR A 94 -4.42 -15.38 21.30
C TYR A 94 -5.74 -14.62 21.42
N VAL A 95 -5.77 -13.62 22.30
CA VAL A 95 -6.95 -12.74 22.47
C VAL A 95 -7.28 -12.07 21.14
N ALA A 96 -8.55 -12.10 20.77
CA ALA A 96 -9.00 -11.59 19.49
C ALA A 96 -8.58 -10.12 19.27
N ILE A 97 -8.02 -9.87 18.11
CA ILE A 97 -7.67 -8.53 17.63
C ILE A 97 -8.49 -8.20 16.38
N ALA A 98 -8.76 -6.93 16.18
CA ALA A 98 -9.52 -6.43 15.04
C ALA A 98 -8.86 -5.18 14.46
N SER A 99 -9.01 -5.01 13.16
CA SER A 99 -8.68 -3.78 12.43
C SER A 99 -9.77 -2.71 12.69
N PRO A 100 -9.42 -1.40 12.65
CA PRO A 100 -8.10 -0.84 12.44
C PRO A 100 -7.26 -0.70 13.71
N ALA A 101 -5.94 -0.48 13.54
CA ALA A 101 -5.04 -0.08 14.62
C ALA A 101 -4.90 1.44 14.66
N GLN A 102 -4.90 2.02 15.86
CA GLN A 102 -4.62 3.44 16.04
C GLN A 102 -3.11 3.69 16.07
N VAL A 103 -2.67 4.72 15.37
CA VAL A 103 -1.30 5.23 15.40
C VAL A 103 -1.24 6.45 16.28
N GLY A 104 -0.27 6.50 17.18
CA GLY A 104 -0.09 7.65 18.08
C GLY A 104 0.53 8.87 17.40
N PRO A 105 0.65 10.00 18.12
CA PRO A 105 1.16 11.25 17.58
C PRO A 105 2.65 11.19 17.20
N THR A 106 3.38 10.18 17.72
CA THR A 106 4.79 9.93 17.37
C THR A 106 4.95 9.16 16.06
N GLY A 107 3.85 8.79 15.39
CA GLY A 107 3.86 8.00 14.17
C GLY A 107 3.92 6.48 14.40
N TYR A 108 3.82 6.02 15.65
CA TYR A 108 3.85 4.60 15.98
C TYR A 108 2.52 4.11 16.51
N GLY A 109 2.08 2.95 16.01
CA GLY A 109 0.96 2.17 16.53
C GLY A 109 1.46 0.80 16.99
N VAL A 110 0.89 0.27 18.09
CA VAL A 110 1.25 -1.04 18.61
C VAL A 110 0.04 -1.94 18.63
N ILE A 111 0.15 -3.11 18.00
CA ILE A 111 -0.86 -4.16 18.00
C ILE A 111 -0.35 -5.28 18.91
N LEU A 112 -0.98 -5.46 20.07
CA LEU A 112 -0.58 -6.46 21.04
C LEU A 112 -1.17 -7.82 20.69
N ILE A 113 -0.34 -8.86 20.72
CA ILE A 113 -0.72 -10.27 20.58
C ILE A 113 -0.59 -10.93 21.95
N LYS A 114 -1.67 -10.89 22.72
CA LYS A 114 -1.74 -11.55 24.02
C LYS A 114 -2.08 -13.03 23.81
N THR A 115 -1.05 -13.88 23.83
CA THR A 115 -1.19 -15.32 23.58
C THR A 115 -1.82 -16.02 24.77
N LEU A 116 -2.57 -17.10 24.48
CA LEU A 116 -3.17 -17.96 25.52
C LEU A 116 -2.19 -19.07 25.91
N PRO A 117 -2.17 -19.53 27.17
CA PRO A 117 -1.16 -20.47 27.66
C PRO A 117 -1.22 -21.85 27.00
N ASN A 118 -2.41 -22.43 26.86
CA ASN A 118 -2.60 -23.78 26.32
C ASN A 118 -3.87 -23.87 25.44
N PRO A 119 -3.98 -23.10 24.37
CA PRO A 119 -5.22 -22.99 23.61
C PRO A 119 -5.65 -24.30 22.93
N ARG A 120 -4.68 -25.20 22.67
CA ARG A 120 -4.91 -26.50 21.98
C ARG A 120 -4.44 -27.68 22.80
N GLY A 121 -4.42 -27.57 24.12
CA GLY A 121 -3.96 -28.60 25.05
C GLY A 121 -2.50 -28.50 25.44
N SER A 122 -2.17 -28.98 26.65
CA SER A 122 -0.84 -28.85 27.26
C SER A 122 0.25 -29.67 26.56
N GLY A 123 -0.10 -30.71 25.80
CA GLY A 123 0.86 -31.51 25.04
C GLY A 123 1.20 -30.99 23.65
N ASN A 124 0.64 -29.85 23.24
CA ASN A 124 0.87 -29.31 21.92
C ASN A 124 2.19 -28.50 21.86
N LEU A 125 3.19 -29.04 21.21
CA LEU A 125 4.53 -28.45 21.04
C LEU A 125 4.71 -27.74 19.69
N GLN A 126 3.63 -27.56 18.91
CA GLN A 126 3.70 -26.89 17.61
C GLN A 126 3.73 -25.37 17.78
N SER A 127 4.53 -24.71 16.94
CA SER A 127 4.50 -23.25 16.79
C SER A 127 3.46 -22.84 15.75
N TYR A 128 2.77 -21.74 16.01
CA TYR A 128 1.78 -21.17 15.11
C TYR A 128 2.15 -19.76 14.70
N SER A 129 1.88 -19.40 13.45
CA SER A 129 2.22 -18.07 12.95
C SER A 129 1.02 -17.13 13.03
N VAL A 130 1.27 -15.91 13.45
CA VAL A 130 0.40 -14.75 13.23
C VAL A 130 1.02 -13.91 12.14
N VAL A 131 0.25 -13.57 11.12
CA VAL A 131 0.67 -12.71 10.01
C VAL A 131 -0.26 -11.53 9.96
N LEU A 132 0.26 -10.32 10.06
CA LEU A 132 -0.49 -9.09 9.84
C LEU A 132 -0.07 -8.47 8.51
N THR A 133 -1.05 -8.12 7.70
CA THR A 133 -0.84 -7.42 6.43
C THR A 133 -1.61 -6.12 6.45
N LEU A 134 -0.91 -5.00 6.29
CA LEU A 134 -1.55 -3.69 6.17
C LEU A 134 -2.37 -3.64 4.88
N THR A 135 -3.51 -3.00 4.95
CA THR A 135 -4.40 -2.79 3.80
C THR A 135 -4.63 -1.30 3.58
N SER A 136 -5.06 -0.93 2.38
CA SER A 136 -5.30 0.47 2.02
C SER A 136 -6.35 1.11 2.93
N GLY A 137 -6.22 2.41 3.13
CA GLY A 137 -7.13 3.23 3.92
C GLY A 137 -7.02 4.70 3.54
N LEU A 138 -7.77 5.54 4.23
CA LEU A 138 -7.76 6.97 3.99
C LEU A 138 -6.57 7.64 4.69
N GLY A 139 -5.90 8.54 3.98
CA GLY A 139 -4.87 9.41 4.55
C GLY A 139 -3.46 8.81 4.63
N TYR A 140 -3.22 7.61 4.08
CA TYR A 140 -1.89 7.01 4.02
C TYR A 140 -1.71 6.14 2.76
N ALA A 141 -0.46 5.94 2.39
CA ALA A 141 -0.03 4.96 1.41
C ALA A 141 0.63 3.76 2.11
N LEU A 142 0.65 2.61 1.47
CA LEU A 142 1.35 1.43 1.97
C LEU A 142 2.83 1.49 1.57
N GLY A 143 3.71 1.36 2.55
CA GLY A 143 5.15 1.20 2.39
C GLY A 143 5.59 -0.25 2.47
N GLN A 144 6.90 -0.47 2.43
CA GLN A 144 7.50 -1.79 2.62
C GLN A 144 8.34 -1.80 3.92
N PRO A 145 8.22 -2.86 4.71
CA PRO A 145 7.32 -4.01 4.58
C PRO A 145 5.87 -3.68 4.95
N MET A 146 4.91 -4.16 4.17
CA MET A 146 3.48 -4.07 4.50
C MET A 146 2.93 -5.32 5.19
N THR A 147 3.76 -6.35 5.33
CA THR A 147 3.40 -7.61 6.00
C THR A 147 4.47 -7.96 7.03
N ALA A 148 4.04 -8.40 8.19
CA ALA A 148 4.93 -8.89 9.25
C ALA A 148 4.41 -10.22 9.81
N LYS A 149 5.34 -11.07 10.27
CA LYS A 149 5.07 -12.40 10.81
C LYS A 149 5.68 -12.54 12.21
N MET A 150 4.95 -13.20 13.09
CA MET A 150 5.37 -13.60 14.43
C MET A 150 5.05 -15.07 14.62
N LEU A 151 5.91 -15.83 15.30
CA LEU A 151 5.61 -17.18 15.74
C LEU A 151 5.20 -17.17 17.22
N ILE A 152 4.12 -17.89 17.52
CA ILE A 152 3.73 -18.28 18.88
C ILE A 152 4.38 -19.63 19.14
N LYS A 153 5.39 -19.64 20.00
CA LYS A 153 6.15 -20.84 20.39
C LYS A 153 5.52 -21.52 21.61
N PRO A 154 5.75 -22.81 21.78
CA PRO A 154 5.35 -23.55 22.99
C PRO A 154 5.83 -22.91 24.27
#